data_bc3d61fac0a33299fd663bc336d0f615
#
_entry.id   bc3d61fac0a33299fd663bc336d0f615
#
_cell.length_a   1.000
_cell.length_b   1.000
_cell.length_c   1.000
_cell.angle_alpha   90.00
_cell.angle_beta   90.00
_cell.angle_gamma   90.00
#
_symmetry.space_group_name_H-M   'P 1'
#
loop_
_entity.id
_entity.type
_entity.pdbx_description
1 polymer ?
#
loop_
_entity_poly.entity_id
_entity_poly.type
_entity_poly.pdbx_seq_one_letter_code
_entity_poly.pdbx_strand_id
1 'polypeptide(L)'
;LDLNFSTIEVLAEYFIDFLILEALHMDANRNFNHYIDERSEKINYHLGDPNWRIEWENSGYLSKDFVKFLAFEYDKKMSDLGYLPAHRHQIKLPVKNVPLYYLTFYSKHERGLDFFKKVNDYATPQLSLGV
;
A
#
# COMPACT_ATOMS: atom_id res chain seq x y z
N LEU A 1 -3.08 -11.34 7.99
CA LEU A 1 -2.30 -12.06 6.98
C LEU A 1 -1.61 -11.07 6.06
N ASP A 2 -0.30 -11.09 6.12
CA ASP A 2 0.50 -10.26 5.21
C ASP A 2 0.54 -10.93 3.84
N LEU A 3 0.18 -10.18 2.81
CA LEU A 3 0.18 -10.68 1.44
C LEU A 3 1.58 -10.54 0.86
N ASN A 4 2.17 -11.66 0.46
CA ASN A 4 3.48 -11.67 -0.18
C ASN A 4 3.37 -11.18 -1.62
N PHE A 5 4.32 -10.36 -2.05
CA PHE A 5 4.33 -9.84 -3.42
C PHE A 5 4.45 -10.97 -4.45
N SER A 6 5.12 -12.06 -4.13
CA SER A 6 5.20 -13.23 -5.01
C SER A 6 3.82 -13.79 -5.39
N THR A 7 2.86 -13.73 -4.45
CA THR A 7 1.47 -14.12 -4.73
C THR A 7 0.82 -13.15 -5.72
N ILE A 8 1.05 -11.85 -5.53
CA ILE A 8 0.54 -10.82 -6.44
C ILE A 8 1.09 -11.02 -7.86
N GLU A 9 2.37 -11.33 -7.99
CA GLU A 9 2.99 -11.58 -9.30
C GLU A 9 2.28 -12.71 -10.07
N VAL A 10 1.95 -13.80 -9.39
CA VAL A 10 1.22 -14.91 -10.00
C VAL A 10 -0.19 -14.50 -10.40
N LEU A 11 -0.91 -13.81 -9.49
CA LEU A 11 -2.29 -13.39 -9.73
C LEU A 11 -2.39 -12.30 -10.80
N ALA A 12 -1.36 -11.50 -10.97
CA ALA A 12 -1.35 -10.40 -11.95
C ALA A 12 -1.53 -10.86 -13.39
N GLU A 13 -1.21 -12.11 -13.69
CA GLU A 13 -1.45 -12.70 -15.02
C GLU A 13 -2.96 -12.84 -15.32
N TYR A 14 -3.77 -12.95 -14.27
CA TYR A 14 -5.20 -13.25 -14.38
C TYR A 14 -6.10 -12.10 -14.01
N PHE A 15 -5.61 -11.14 -13.23
CA PHE A 15 -6.45 -10.07 -12.69
C PHE A 15 -6.06 -8.70 -13.23
N ILE A 16 -7.06 -7.98 -13.74
CA ILE A 16 -6.92 -6.59 -14.20
C ILE A 16 -6.90 -5.64 -13.02
N ASP A 17 -7.64 -5.98 -11.96
CA ASP A 17 -7.85 -5.13 -10.79
C ASP A 17 -7.43 -5.83 -9.50
N PHE A 18 -6.84 -5.04 -8.59
CA PHE A 18 -6.62 -5.46 -7.20
C PHE A 18 -7.12 -4.39 -6.24
N LEU A 19 -7.81 -4.84 -5.21
CA LEU A 19 -8.13 -4.01 -4.04
C LEU A 19 -7.34 -4.56 -2.86
N ILE A 20 -6.39 -3.78 -2.38
CA ILE A 20 -5.44 -4.22 -1.36
C ILE A 20 -5.64 -3.41 -0.09
N LEU A 21 -5.75 -4.11 1.04
CA LEU A 21 -5.78 -3.52 2.35
C LEU A 21 -4.35 -3.48 2.89
N GLU A 22 -3.79 -2.28 3.00
CA GLU A 22 -2.39 -2.07 3.37
C GLU A 22 -2.25 -1.70 4.85
N ALA A 23 -2.47 -2.71 5.72
CA ALA A 23 -2.35 -2.53 7.17
C ALA A 23 -0.89 -2.37 7.61
N LEU A 24 0.03 -3.08 6.97
CA LEU A 24 1.45 -3.03 7.27
C LEU A 24 2.00 -1.60 7.17
N HIS A 25 1.54 -0.84 6.17
CA HIS A 25 1.99 0.53 5.97
C HIS A 25 1.68 1.42 7.17
N MET A 26 0.55 1.19 7.85
CA MET A 26 0.17 2.01 9.00
C MET A 26 1.02 1.70 10.23
N ASP A 27 1.50 0.47 10.34
CA ASP A 27 2.37 0.06 11.44
C ASP A 27 3.83 0.45 11.22
N ALA A 28 4.24 0.63 9.97
CA ALA A 28 5.63 0.78 9.58
C ALA A 28 6.32 1.99 10.21
N ASN A 29 5.67 3.16 10.26
CA ASN A 29 6.27 4.35 10.88
C ASN A 29 6.42 4.18 12.39
N ARG A 30 5.42 3.56 13.03
CA ARG A 30 5.41 3.34 14.49
C ARG A 30 6.50 2.38 14.92
N ASN A 31 6.74 1.33 14.14
CA ASN A 31 7.68 0.25 14.45
C ASN A 31 8.85 0.24 13.48
N PHE A 32 9.29 1.41 13.04
CA PHE A 32 10.35 1.56 12.05
C PHE A 32 11.61 0.74 12.39
N ASN A 33 12.07 0.83 13.65
CA ASN A 33 13.30 0.14 14.08
C ASN A 33 13.17 -1.38 13.97
N HIS A 34 11.96 -1.90 14.19
CA HIS A 34 11.69 -3.33 14.01
C HIS A 34 11.81 -3.76 12.56
N TYR A 35 11.24 -2.96 11.65
CA TYR A 35 11.25 -3.31 10.22
C TYR A 35 12.58 -3.09 9.54
N ILE A 36 13.36 -2.10 9.98
CA ILE A 36 14.68 -1.83 9.40
C ILE A 36 15.73 -2.84 9.83
N ASP A 37 15.52 -3.55 10.94
CA ASP A 37 16.42 -4.59 11.43
C ASP A 37 16.57 -5.68 10.36
N GLU A 38 17.81 -6.02 10.04
CA GLU A 38 18.14 -6.99 8.99
C GLU A 38 17.56 -8.38 9.24
N ARG A 39 17.24 -8.71 10.48
CA ARG A 39 16.60 -9.99 10.84
C ARG A 39 15.13 -10.04 10.48
N SER A 40 14.48 -8.88 10.27
CA SER A 40 13.10 -8.84 9.86
C SER A 40 12.99 -9.07 8.35
N GLU A 41 12.15 -10.01 7.96
CA GLU A 41 11.89 -10.34 6.56
C GLU A 41 10.52 -9.86 6.07
N LYS A 42 9.73 -9.19 6.92
CA LYS A 42 8.38 -8.79 6.58
C LYS A 42 8.32 -7.90 5.34
N ILE A 43 9.18 -6.89 5.29
CA ILE A 43 9.21 -5.99 4.13
C ILE A 43 9.76 -6.70 2.89
N ASN A 44 10.71 -7.62 3.07
CA ASN A 44 11.23 -8.42 1.97
C ASN A 44 10.10 -9.15 1.23
N TYR A 45 9.21 -9.80 1.97
CA TYR A 45 8.07 -10.51 1.39
C TYR A 45 7.01 -9.57 0.86
N HIS A 46 6.75 -8.48 1.57
CA HIS A 46 5.76 -7.49 1.17
C HIS A 46 6.10 -6.86 -0.18
N LEU A 47 7.35 -6.48 -0.39
CA LEU A 47 7.82 -5.85 -1.63
C LEU A 47 8.32 -6.86 -2.67
N GLY A 48 8.52 -8.12 -2.27
CA GLY A 48 9.16 -9.10 -3.14
C GLY A 48 10.60 -8.73 -3.47
N ASP A 49 11.28 -8.05 -2.55
CA ASP A 49 12.63 -7.53 -2.76
C ASP A 49 13.44 -7.61 -1.46
N PRO A 50 14.41 -8.54 -1.36
CA PRO A 50 15.24 -8.65 -0.17
C PRO A 50 16.25 -7.51 -0.03
N ASN A 51 16.44 -6.70 -1.07
CA ASN A 51 17.43 -5.62 -1.09
C ASN A 51 16.81 -4.22 -0.91
N TRP A 52 15.58 -4.14 -0.46
CA TRP A 52 14.86 -2.86 -0.30
C TRP A 52 15.56 -1.88 0.63
N ARG A 53 16.39 -2.36 1.59
CA ARG A 53 17.12 -1.50 2.51
C ARG A 53 18.14 -0.62 1.81
N ILE A 54 18.71 -1.08 0.70
CA ILE A 54 19.61 -0.30 -0.14
C ILE A 54 18.85 0.89 -0.74
N GLU A 55 17.66 0.63 -1.26
CA GLU A 55 16.79 1.68 -1.81
C GLU A 55 16.37 2.68 -0.72
N TRP A 56 16.07 2.17 0.47
CA TRP A 56 15.73 3.01 1.61
C TRP A 56 16.89 3.96 1.97
N GLU A 57 18.10 3.44 2.09
CA GLU A 57 19.29 4.24 2.40
C GLU A 57 19.55 5.32 1.36
N ASN A 58 19.32 5.01 0.09
CA ASN A 58 19.54 5.92 -1.01
C ASN A 58 18.39 6.91 -1.22
N SER A 59 17.24 6.70 -0.59
CA SER A 59 16.06 7.51 -0.82
C SER A 59 16.13 8.91 -0.25
N GLY A 60 16.90 9.09 0.83
CA GLY A 60 16.96 10.37 1.55
C GLY A 60 15.76 10.62 2.46
N TYR A 61 14.80 9.70 2.55
CA TYR A 61 13.64 9.83 3.44
C TYR A 61 14.06 9.70 4.91
N LEU A 62 13.34 10.43 5.76
CA LEU A 62 13.45 10.29 7.21
C LEU A 62 12.57 9.12 7.68
N SER A 63 12.86 8.59 8.86
CA SER A 63 12.11 7.45 9.41
C SER A 63 10.61 7.68 9.52
N LYS A 64 10.19 8.92 9.76
CA LYS A 64 8.77 9.31 9.80
C LYS A 64 8.06 9.16 8.45
N ASP A 65 8.81 9.07 7.37
CA ASP A 65 8.29 8.94 6.00
C ASP A 65 8.40 7.52 5.45
N PHE A 66 8.66 6.56 6.32
CA PHE A 66 8.84 5.18 5.91
C PHE A 66 7.61 4.60 5.20
N VAL A 67 6.42 4.98 5.63
CA VAL A 67 5.16 4.58 4.96
C VAL A 67 5.13 5.08 3.51
N LYS A 68 5.54 6.32 3.28
CA LYS A 68 5.60 6.88 1.92
C LYS A 68 6.58 6.12 1.04
N PHE A 69 7.73 5.77 1.60
CA PHE A 69 8.71 4.95 0.90
C PHE A 69 8.14 3.60 0.49
N LEU A 70 7.48 2.90 1.43
CA LEU A 70 6.90 1.59 1.16
C LEU A 70 5.81 1.67 0.08
N ALA A 71 4.95 2.68 0.15
CA ALA A 71 3.90 2.88 -0.84
C ALA A 71 4.50 3.13 -2.22
N PHE A 72 5.52 3.97 -2.31
CA PHE A 72 6.20 4.28 -3.56
C PHE A 72 6.88 3.04 -4.16
N GLU A 73 7.59 2.27 -3.33
CA GLU A 73 8.25 1.03 -3.79
C GLU A 73 7.25 -0.01 -4.25
N TYR A 74 6.14 -0.16 -3.52
CA TYR A 74 5.07 -1.08 -3.89
C TYR A 74 4.44 -0.67 -5.23
N ASP A 75 4.17 0.62 -5.41
CA ASP A 75 3.61 1.15 -6.65
C ASP A 75 4.54 0.91 -7.85
N LYS A 76 5.86 1.03 -7.66
CA LYS A 76 6.82 0.70 -8.70
C LYS A 76 6.74 -0.77 -9.11
N LYS A 77 6.66 -1.67 -8.14
CA LYS A 77 6.53 -3.11 -8.39
C LYS A 77 5.23 -3.42 -9.13
N MET A 78 4.13 -2.79 -8.75
CA MET A 78 2.85 -2.97 -9.43
C MET A 78 2.89 -2.39 -10.85
N SER A 79 3.55 -1.25 -11.04
CA SER A 79 3.75 -0.66 -12.36
C SER A 79 4.49 -1.60 -13.30
N ASP A 80 5.50 -2.31 -12.81
CA ASP A 80 6.25 -3.29 -13.58
C ASP A 80 5.37 -4.46 -14.05
N LEU A 81 4.29 -4.73 -13.32
CA LEU A 81 3.30 -5.75 -13.68
C LEU A 81 2.21 -5.23 -14.63
N GLY A 82 2.27 -3.95 -15.02
CA GLY A 82 1.34 -3.35 -15.95
C GLY A 82 0.18 -2.58 -15.33
N TYR A 83 0.19 -2.39 -14.02
CA TYR A 83 -0.84 -1.61 -13.33
C TYR A 83 -0.57 -0.12 -13.44
N LEU A 84 -1.64 0.65 -13.60
CA LEU A 84 -1.58 2.11 -13.61
C LEU A 84 -1.36 2.65 -12.19
N PRO A 85 -1.00 3.94 -12.05
CA PRO A 85 -0.87 4.54 -10.72
C PRO A 85 -2.10 4.32 -9.87
N ALA A 86 -1.89 3.90 -8.62
CA ALA A 86 -2.95 3.49 -7.71
C ALA A 86 -3.81 4.65 -7.24
N HIS A 87 -5.06 4.33 -6.90
CA HIS A 87 -5.89 5.18 -6.05
C HIS A 87 -5.82 4.63 -4.62
N ARG A 88 -5.28 5.42 -3.70
CA ARG A 88 -5.06 5.00 -2.31
C ARG A 88 -5.88 5.87 -1.37
N HIS A 89 -6.70 5.21 -0.54
CA HIS A 89 -7.59 5.88 0.41
C HIS A 89 -7.25 5.45 1.83
N GLN A 90 -7.01 6.43 2.71
CA GLN A 90 -6.72 6.15 4.12
C GLN A 90 -8.02 6.00 4.90
N ILE A 91 -8.15 4.88 5.59
CA ILE A 91 -9.27 4.61 6.51
C ILE A 91 -8.81 4.97 7.92
N LYS A 92 -9.59 5.79 8.60
CA LYS A 92 -9.30 6.30 9.95
C LYS A 92 -10.45 6.02 10.89
N LEU A 93 -10.13 5.89 12.19
CA LEU A 93 -11.15 5.93 13.24
C LEU A 93 -11.71 7.36 13.30
N PRO A 94 -13.03 7.57 13.11
CA PRO A 94 -13.61 8.91 13.04
C PRO A 94 -13.46 9.73 14.32
N VAL A 95 -13.64 9.08 15.48
CA VAL A 95 -13.65 9.76 16.78
C VAL A 95 -12.28 10.30 17.18
N LYS A 96 -11.20 9.58 16.86
CA LYS A 96 -9.84 9.93 17.25
C LYS A 96 -8.96 10.32 16.08
N ASN A 97 -9.49 10.27 14.87
CA ASN A 97 -8.74 10.49 13.63
C ASN A 97 -7.48 9.62 13.55
N VAL A 98 -7.55 8.40 14.10
CA VAL A 98 -6.43 7.45 14.12
C VAL A 98 -6.39 6.69 12.82
N PRO A 99 -5.27 6.69 12.08
CA PRO A 99 -5.12 5.88 10.88
C PRO A 99 -5.20 4.39 11.20
N LEU A 100 -5.99 3.63 10.43
CA LEU A 100 -6.14 2.19 10.57
C LEU A 100 -5.40 1.43 9.47
N TYR A 101 -5.65 1.79 8.22
CA TYR A 101 -5.04 1.16 7.06
C TYR A 101 -5.30 2.00 5.82
N TYR A 102 -4.60 1.68 4.73
CA TYR A 102 -4.93 2.17 3.40
C TYR A 102 -5.73 1.13 2.65
N LEU A 103 -6.74 1.59 1.91
CA LEU A 103 -7.45 0.81 0.92
C LEU A 103 -6.94 1.28 -0.43
N THR A 104 -6.21 0.41 -1.13
CA THR A 104 -5.49 0.76 -2.35
C THR A 104 -6.02 -0.03 -3.52
N PHE A 105 -6.43 0.69 -4.56
CA PHE A 105 -6.95 0.07 -5.77
C PHE A 105 -5.96 0.23 -6.91
N TYR A 106 -5.59 -0.91 -7.50
CA TYR A 106 -4.75 -0.98 -8.70
C TYR A 106 -5.57 -1.53 -9.85
N SER A 107 -5.43 -0.93 -11.03
CA SER A 107 -6.07 -1.41 -12.25
C SER A 107 -5.11 -1.28 -13.43
N LYS A 108 -5.22 -2.20 -14.38
CA LYS A 108 -4.55 -2.09 -15.68
C LYS A 108 -5.34 -1.21 -16.65
N HIS A 109 -6.55 -0.80 -16.26
CA HIS A 109 -7.46 0.01 -17.08
C HIS A 109 -7.90 1.27 -16.35
N GLU A 110 -7.88 2.40 -17.04
CA GLU A 110 -8.35 3.68 -16.50
C GLU A 110 -9.81 3.64 -16.05
N ARG A 111 -10.65 2.88 -16.73
CA ARG A 111 -12.07 2.73 -16.37
C ARG A 111 -12.25 2.15 -14.98
N GLY A 112 -11.41 1.18 -14.59
CA GLY A 112 -11.45 0.62 -13.26
C GLY A 112 -11.11 1.64 -12.19
N LEU A 113 -10.09 2.44 -12.43
CA LEU A 113 -9.66 3.51 -11.52
C LEU A 113 -10.74 4.58 -11.38
N ASP A 114 -11.33 5.02 -12.49
CA ASP A 114 -12.41 6.01 -12.50
C ASP A 114 -13.63 5.52 -11.73
N PHE A 115 -14.00 4.27 -11.93
CA PHE A 115 -15.12 3.66 -11.22
C PHE A 115 -14.86 3.61 -9.70
N PHE A 116 -13.69 3.15 -9.31
CA PHE A 116 -13.32 3.07 -7.89
C PHE A 116 -13.32 4.45 -7.24
N LYS A 117 -12.75 5.43 -7.92
CA LYS A 117 -12.70 6.81 -7.43
C LYS A 117 -14.11 7.36 -7.20
N LYS A 118 -15.03 7.16 -8.14
CA LYS A 118 -16.42 7.60 -8.01
C LYS A 118 -17.13 6.93 -6.85
N VAL A 119 -16.95 5.62 -6.71
CA VAL A 119 -17.55 4.88 -5.59
C VAL A 119 -16.99 5.37 -4.26
N ASN A 120 -15.68 5.59 -4.19
CA ASN A 120 -15.02 6.06 -2.97
C ASN A 120 -15.47 7.48 -2.61
N ASP A 121 -15.56 8.38 -3.59
CA ASP A 121 -16.03 9.76 -3.36
C ASP A 121 -17.48 9.79 -2.86
N TYR A 122 -18.31 8.89 -3.38
CA TYR A 122 -19.70 8.75 -2.93
C TYR A 122 -19.78 8.18 -1.51
N ALA A 123 -19.02 7.15 -1.21
CA ALA A 123 -19.10 6.43 0.06
C ALA A 123 -18.45 7.18 1.24
N THR A 124 -17.42 7.99 1.00
CA THR A 124 -16.64 8.64 2.05
C THR A 124 -17.50 9.51 3.00
N PRO A 125 -18.41 10.39 2.51
CA PRO A 125 -19.27 11.14 3.42
C PRO A 125 -20.18 10.25 4.26
N GLN A 126 -20.68 9.17 3.69
CA GLN A 126 -21.54 8.21 4.40
C GLN A 126 -20.78 7.46 5.49
N LEU A 127 -19.55 7.07 5.22
CA LEU A 127 -18.68 6.43 6.22
C LEU A 127 -18.40 7.38 7.39
N SER A 128 -18.18 8.66 7.11
CA SER A 128 -17.95 9.67 8.14
C SER A 128 -19.18 9.92 9.01
N LEU A 129 -20.39 9.78 8.45
CA LEU A 129 -21.65 9.99 9.17
C LEU A 129 -22.11 8.73 9.90
N GLY A 130 -21.72 7.57 9.43
CA GLY A 130 -22.17 6.27 9.93
C GLY A 130 -21.48 5.77 11.19
N VAL A 131 -20.63 6.58 11.79
CA VAL A 131 -19.77 6.13 12.89
C VAL A 131 -20.00 6.90 14.16
#